data_46d11847dc59e0bc87bf84f269f30775
#
_entry.id   46d11847dc59e0bc87bf84f269f30775
#
_cell.length_a   1.000
_cell.length_b   1.000
_cell.length_c   1.000
_cell.angle_alpha   90.00
_cell.angle_beta   90.00
_cell.angle_gamma   90.00
#
_symmetry.space_group_name_H-M   'P 1'
#
loop_
_entity.id
_entity.type
_entity.pdbx_description
1 polymer ?
#
loop_
_entity_poly.entity_id
_entity_poly.type
_entity_poly.pdbx_seq_one_letter_code
_entity_poly.pdbx_strand_id
1 'polypeptide(L)'
;SLAYTWSDSFWFSAVEAEVYSMSSFFTAITFWAILKWESEAHEPHNTRWLILICYLLGLSIGVQLLGLLCIPAIGLVYYFKKYKTTTQGVIWTMVISAVILGTIQSIIIPGVAKVAGKFELLFVNGMGLPFNSGNLVYGALLVGLTVWGLLWSQRNGKVIINTIILGVAVILLGYSTYAMTVVRSLANPPIDENNPENVFNLVSYLNREQYGDRPLLIGQFWDSELSEQRGNGTPVYTATYQVLKNGRPEKVFYDGWSAEHYVAGKPDLTVDHSYVITDKREGTEPEYEPQFTMLFPRMYSSQPSHVTQYKDWCDFKGVPIRWTGRDGKPTIIQKPTQAENLRFFMSYQVNHMYWRYFMWNFAGRQNDIQSTGSSILDGNWYTGLKFVDEARLGDQDHLPPSMTWNKGMNKFYLLPLLLG
;
A
#
# COMPACT_ATOMS: atom_id res chain seq x y z
N SER A 1 11.75 22.69 -2.56
CA SER A 1 11.88 22.24 -1.14
C SER A 1 11.26 23.25 -0.19
N LEU A 2 11.68 24.53 -0.18
CA LEU A 2 11.16 25.55 0.76
C LEU A 2 9.64 25.72 0.67
N ALA A 3 9.08 25.81 -0.56
CA ALA A 3 7.63 25.92 -0.74
C ALA A 3 6.87 24.71 -0.15
N TYR A 4 7.42 23.50 -0.27
CA TYR A 4 6.84 22.31 0.33
C TYR A 4 6.90 22.37 1.86
N THR A 5 8.04 22.74 2.42
CA THR A 5 8.24 22.83 3.89
C THR A 5 7.26 23.81 4.54
N TRP A 6 6.93 24.91 3.83
CA TRP A 6 6.04 25.96 4.32
C TRP A 6 4.60 25.85 3.81
N SER A 7 4.26 24.77 3.09
CA SER A 7 2.87 24.54 2.71
C SER A 7 2.03 24.15 3.92
N ASP A 8 0.83 24.69 4.04
CA ASP A 8 -0.07 24.44 5.16
C ASP A 8 -0.40 22.95 5.29
N SER A 9 -0.66 22.26 4.17
CA SER A 9 -0.98 20.82 4.18
C SER A 9 0.15 19.97 4.74
N PHE A 10 1.41 20.30 4.39
CA PHE A 10 2.55 19.58 4.95
C PHE A 10 2.76 19.92 6.42
N TRP A 11 2.58 21.20 6.80
CA TRP A 11 2.71 21.63 8.18
C TRP A 11 1.71 20.91 9.09
N PHE A 12 0.44 20.82 8.71
CA PHE A 12 -0.57 20.06 9.44
C PHE A 12 -0.19 18.57 9.54
N SER A 13 0.17 17.94 8.43
CA SER A 13 0.61 16.54 8.43
C SER A 13 1.87 16.29 9.28
N ALA A 14 2.73 17.29 9.44
CA ALA A 14 3.96 17.17 10.23
C ALA A 14 3.72 17.19 11.75
N VAL A 15 2.63 17.82 12.20
CA VAL A 15 2.28 17.92 13.64
C VAL A 15 1.22 16.93 14.08
N GLU A 16 0.56 16.26 13.13
CA GLU A 16 -0.36 15.16 13.41
C GLU A 16 0.40 13.86 13.71
N ALA A 17 -0.16 13.01 14.57
CA ALA A 17 0.38 11.69 14.88
C ALA A 17 0.08 10.68 13.74
N GLU A 18 0.47 11.02 12.51
CA GLU A 18 0.20 10.30 11.28
C GLU A 18 1.50 9.92 10.56
N VAL A 19 1.40 8.96 9.66
CA VAL A 19 2.55 8.40 8.91
C VAL A 19 3.09 9.31 7.81
N TYR A 20 2.35 10.36 7.42
CA TYR A 20 2.64 11.16 6.22
C TYR A 20 3.93 11.98 6.33
N SER A 21 4.21 12.57 7.47
CA SER A 21 5.43 13.35 7.69
C SER A 21 6.67 12.47 7.60
N MET A 22 6.65 11.30 8.25
CA MET A 22 7.75 10.34 8.20
C MET A 22 7.91 9.74 6.79
N SER A 23 6.83 9.45 6.09
CA SER A 23 6.85 9.01 4.69
C SER A 23 7.49 10.06 3.78
N SER A 24 7.16 11.34 3.98
CA SER A 24 7.75 12.47 3.25
C SER A 24 9.25 12.60 3.54
N PHE A 25 9.65 12.40 4.80
CA PHE A 25 11.06 12.37 5.18
C PHE A 25 11.83 11.26 4.47
N PHE A 26 11.30 10.01 4.46
CA PHE A 26 11.95 8.91 3.73
C PHE A 26 12.02 9.17 2.23
N THR A 27 10.99 9.76 1.64
CA THR A 27 11.01 10.19 0.25
C THR A 27 12.13 11.21 -0.01
N ALA A 28 12.20 12.27 0.81
CA ALA A 28 13.19 13.34 0.66
C ALA A 28 14.64 12.84 0.83
N ILE A 29 14.92 12.03 1.86
CA ILE A 29 16.27 11.49 2.11
C ILE A 29 16.68 10.47 1.04
N THR A 30 15.74 9.71 0.49
CA THR A 30 15.99 8.80 -0.64
C THR A 30 16.36 9.58 -1.90
N PHE A 31 15.65 10.67 -2.22
CA PHE A 31 16.03 11.57 -3.31
C PHE A 31 17.37 12.25 -3.08
N TRP A 32 17.64 12.71 -1.88
CA TRP A 32 18.95 13.23 -1.54
C TRP A 32 20.06 12.19 -1.77
N ALA A 33 19.84 10.94 -1.36
CA ALA A 33 20.82 9.87 -1.52
C ALA A 33 21.08 9.53 -3.00
N ILE A 34 20.06 9.55 -3.88
CA ILE A 34 20.26 9.30 -5.31
C ILE A 34 21.01 10.45 -5.98
N LEU A 35 20.76 11.71 -5.59
CA LEU A 35 21.51 12.86 -6.09
C LEU A 35 22.98 12.83 -5.61
N LYS A 36 23.21 12.38 -4.38
CA LYS A 36 24.56 12.11 -3.88
C LYS A 36 25.24 11.01 -4.69
N TRP A 37 24.56 9.90 -4.96
CA TRP A 37 25.08 8.88 -5.85
C TRP A 37 25.39 9.44 -7.24
N GLU A 38 24.53 10.26 -7.80
CA GLU A 38 24.72 10.86 -9.12
C GLU A 38 25.98 11.72 -9.16
N SER A 39 26.24 12.55 -8.14
CA SER A 39 27.43 13.40 -8.04
C SER A 39 28.73 12.58 -7.90
N GLU A 40 28.67 11.42 -7.25
CA GLU A 40 29.79 10.54 -6.97
C GLU A 40 29.81 9.27 -7.86
N ALA A 41 29.02 9.20 -8.92
CA ALA A 41 28.76 7.98 -9.70
C ALA A 41 30.03 7.38 -10.36
N HIS A 42 31.09 8.15 -10.52
CA HIS A 42 32.37 7.72 -11.07
C HIS A 42 33.46 7.51 -9.99
N GLU A 43 33.15 7.85 -8.74
CA GLU A 43 34.08 7.68 -7.62
C GLU A 43 34.14 6.23 -7.13
N PRO A 44 35.28 5.80 -6.52
CA PRO A 44 35.34 4.52 -5.83
C PRO A 44 34.27 4.44 -4.73
N HIS A 45 33.69 3.25 -4.57
CA HIS A 45 32.69 2.99 -3.54
C HIS A 45 31.33 3.73 -3.68
N ASN A 46 30.99 4.27 -4.89
CA ASN A 46 29.70 4.92 -5.13
C ASN A 46 28.49 4.02 -4.82
N THR A 47 28.64 2.69 -4.89
CA THR A 47 27.61 1.69 -4.59
C THR A 47 27.05 1.83 -3.16
N ARG A 48 27.82 2.42 -2.23
CA ARG A 48 27.35 2.68 -0.85
C ARG A 48 26.04 3.47 -0.79
N TRP A 49 25.86 4.42 -1.70
CA TRP A 49 24.66 5.22 -1.79
C TRP A 49 23.45 4.39 -2.27
N LEU A 50 23.66 3.48 -3.23
CA LEU A 50 22.61 2.58 -3.71
C LEU A 50 22.16 1.61 -2.60
N ILE A 51 23.12 1.10 -1.80
CA ILE A 51 22.81 0.26 -0.64
C ILE A 51 22.05 1.06 0.43
N LEU A 52 22.45 2.31 0.69
CA LEU A 52 21.72 3.19 1.60
C LEU A 52 20.28 3.43 1.11
N ILE A 53 20.09 3.66 -0.20
CA ILE A 53 18.75 3.81 -0.80
C ILE A 53 17.91 2.55 -0.57
N CYS A 54 18.48 1.35 -0.80
CA CYS A 54 17.78 0.09 -0.52
C CYS A 54 17.36 -0.03 0.96
N TYR A 55 18.22 0.38 1.88
CA TYR A 55 17.91 0.37 3.31
C TYR A 55 16.81 1.38 3.66
N LEU A 56 16.89 2.61 3.14
CA LEU A 56 15.86 3.64 3.34
C LEU A 56 14.50 3.22 2.77
N LEU A 57 14.49 2.58 1.61
CA LEU A 57 13.26 1.99 1.05
C LEU A 57 12.70 0.88 1.95
N GLY A 58 13.58 0.03 2.50
CA GLY A 58 13.18 -1.00 3.47
C GLY A 58 12.55 -0.41 4.74
N LEU A 59 13.15 0.64 5.31
CA LEU A 59 12.59 1.37 6.45
C LEU A 59 11.24 2.05 6.11
N SER A 60 11.17 2.65 4.91
CA SER A 60 9.95 3.30 4.43
C SER A 60 8.77 2.34 4.33
N ILE A 61 9.00 1.06 4.00
CA ILE A 61 7.96 0.03 3.98
C ILE A 61 7.30 -0.08 5.36
N GLY A 62 8.07 -0.05 6.44
CA GLY A 62 7.57 -0.11 7.81
C GLY A 62 6.75 1.11 8.25
N VAL A 63 6.81 2.21 7.51
CA VAL A 63 6.04 3.43 7.77
C VAL A 63 4.87 3.54 6.80
N GLN A 64 5.18 3.59 5.50
CA GLN A 64 4.18 3.69 4.42
C GLN A 64 4.77 3.31 3.08
N LEU A 65 4.01 2.58 2.25
CA LEU A 65 4.45 2.10 0.95
C LEU A 65 4.70 3.21 -0.10
N LEU A 66 4.28 4.45 0.17
CA LEU A 66 4.43 5.58 -0.75
C LEU A 66 5.91 5.85 -1.12
N GLY A 67 6.84 5.64 -0.19
CA GLY A 67 8.27 5.79 -0.45
C GLY A 67 8.80 4.89 -1.58
N LEU A 68 8.17 3.74 -1.83
CA LEU A 68 8.55 2.86 -2.93
C LEU A 68 8.32 3.47 -4.32
N LEU A 69 7.42 4.47 -4.44
CA LEU A 69 7.19 5.18 -5.69
C LEU A 69 8.39 6.00 -6.17
N CYS A 70 9.41 6.18 -5.33
CA CYS A 70 10.70 6.75 -5.75
C CYS A 70 11.49 5.83 -6.71
N ILE A 71 11.21 4.51 -6.74
CA ILE A 71 11.99 3.54 -7.51
C ILE A 71 12.08 3.89 -9.00
N PRO A 72 10.99 4.26 -9.70
CA PRO A 72 11.09 4.68 -11.11
C PRO A 72 11.98 5.93 -11.30
N ALA A 73 11.89 6.91 -10.41
CA ALA A 73 12.72 8.10 -10.48
C ALA A 73 14.20 7.79 -10.24
N ILE A 74 14.51 6.93 -9.24
CA ILE A 74 15.87 6.42 -8.98
C ILE A 74 16.40 5.69 -10.21
N GLY A 75 15.60 4.84 -10.82
CA GLY A 75 15.93 4.11 -12.04
C GLY A 75 16.29 5.05 -13.19
N LEU A 76 15.52 6.11 -13.40
CA LEU A 76 15.78 7.12 -14.44
C LEU A 76 17.07 7.90 -14.17
N VAL A 77 17.31 8.37 -12.93
CA VAL A 77 18.56 9.05 -12.58
C VAL A 77 19.76 8.13 -12.83
N TYR A 78 19.65 6.85 -12.42
CA TYR A 78 20.69 5.85 -12.68
C TYR A 78 20.93 5.66 -14.18
N TYR A 79 19.87 5.52 -14.98
CA TYR A 79 19.95 5.33 -16.42
C TYR A 79 20.61 6.54 -17.12
N PHE A 80 20.14 7.75 -16.84
CA PHE A 80 20.70 8.95 -17.47
C PHE A 80 22.16 9.20 -17.12
N LYS A 81 22.59 8.75 -15.93
CA LYS A 81 23.98 8.90 -15.52
C LYS A 81 24.93 7.87 -16.12
N LYS A 82 24.48 6.62 -16.29
CA LYS A 82 25.35 5.50 -16.68
C LYS A 82 25.26 5.14 -18.16
N TYR A 83 24.20 5.52 -18.86
CA TYR A 83 23.95 5.10 -20.23
C TYR A 83 23.66 6.29 -21.15
N LYS A 84 23.85 6.09 -22.48
CA LYS A 84 23.40 7.05 -23.49
C LYS A 84 21.87 7.06 -23.54
N THR A 85 21.30 8.25 -23.48
CA THR A 85 19.83 8.42 -23.48
C THR A 85 19.23 8.05 -24.81
N THR A 86 18.29 7.11 -24.78
CA THR A 86 17.46 6.71 -25.92
C THR A 86 16.02 6.53 -25.46
N THR A 87 15.04 6.77 -26.34
CA THR A 87 13.62 6.57 -26.01
C THR A 87 13.34 5.15 -25.53
N GLN A 88 13.91 4.14 -26.22
CA GLN A 88 13.78 2.74 -25.82
C GLN A 88 14.38 2.48 -24.45
N GLY A 89 15.55 3.04 -24.16
CA GLY A 89 16.21 2.89 -22.84
C GLY A 89 15.38 3.49 -21.71
N VAL A 90 14.74 4.65 -21.93
CA VAL A 90 13.82 5.25 -20.95
C VAL A 90 12.62 4.33 -20.70
N ILE A 91 12.00 3.81 -21.78
CA ILE A 91 10.86 2.89 -21.65
C ILE A 91 11.27 1.63 -20.87
N TRP A 92 12.40 0.99 -21.23
CA TRP A 92 12.88 -0.19 -20.52
C TRP A 92 13.21 0.09 -19.04
N THR A 93 13.78 1.25 -18.75
CA THR A 93 14.06 1.66 -17.36
C THR A 93 12.77 1.78 -16.55
N MET A 94 11.72 2.37 -17.14
CA MET A 94 10.41 2.46 -16.48
C MET A 94 9.78 1.08 -16.26
N VAL A 95 9.85 0.20 -17.27
CA VAL A 95 9.33 -1.19 -17.17
C VAL A 95 10.10 -1.96 -16.08
N ILE A 96 11.43 -1.92 -16.08
CA ILE A 96 12.24 -2.61 -15.07
C ILE A 96 11.94 -2.06 -13.68
N SER A 97 11.83 -0.74 -13.53
CA SER A 97 11.48 -0.11 -12.24
C SER A 97 10.09 -0.52 -11.76
N ALA A 98 9.11 -0.61 -12.66
CA ALA A 98 7.77 -1.11 -12.35
C ALA A 98 7.78 -2.59 -11.92
N VAL A 99 8.59 -3.42 -12.58
CA VAL A 99 8.77 -4.83 -12.21
C VAL A 99 9.42 -4.94 -10.82
N ILE A 100 10.46 -4.14 -10.54
CA ILE A 100 11.11 -4.10 -9.21
C ILE A 100 10.09 -3.69 -8.14
N LEU A 101 9.35 -2.61 -8.38
CA LEU A 101 8.31 -2.13 -7.48
C LEU A 101 7.25 -3.21 -7.22
N GLY A 102 6.72 -3.83 -8.27
CA GLY A 102 5.75 -4.91 -8.16
C GLY A 102 6.29 -6.13 -7.42
N THR A 103 7.56 -6.49 -7.65
CA THR A 103 8.24 -7.58 -6.94
C THR A 103 8.35 -7.29 -5.44
N ILE A 104 8.77 -6.08 -5.08
CA ILE A 104 8.85 -5.70 -3.66
C ILE A 104 7.48 -5.75 -3.01
N GLN A 105 6.47 -5.16 -3.64
CA GLN A 105 5.13 -5.03 -3.07
C GLN A 105 4.37 -6.34 -3.00
N SER A 106 4.43 -7.19 -4.03
CA SER A 106 3.60 -8.39 -4.13
C SER A 106 4.33 -9.68 -3.72
N ILE A 107 5.67 -9.72 -3.82
CA ILE A 107 6.45 -10.92 -3.53
C ILE A 107 7.24 -10.76 -2.22
N ILE A 108 8.00 -9.68 -2.03
CA ILE A 108 8.85 -9.53 -0.85
C ILE A 108 7.99 -9.27 0.38
N ILE A 109 7.15 -8.23 0.36
CA ILE A 109 6.41 -7.80 1.55
C ILE A 109 5.49 -8.91 2.09
N PRO A 110 4.51 -9.45 1.35
CA PRO A 110 3.68 -10.52 1.87
C PRO A 110 4.36 -11.89 1.82
N GLY A 111 5.29 -12.11 0.89
CA GLY A 111 5.90 -13.42 0.63
C GLY A 111 6.77 -13.90 1.79
N VAL A 112 7.56 -13.01 2.39
CA VAL A 112 8.40 -13.34 3.56
C VAL A 112 7.54 -13.89 4.69
N ALA A 113 6.44 -13.22 5.03
CA ALA A 113 5.52 -13.67 6.07
C ALA A 113 4.75 -14.93 5.68
N LYS A 114 4.29 -15.05 4.41
CA LYS A 114 3.61 -16.27 3.93
C LYS A 114 4.49 -17.51 3.99
N VAL A 115 5.77 -17.39 3.63
CA VAL A 115 6.73 -18.50 3.71
C VAL A 115 7.02 -18.84 5.17
N ALA A 116 7.21 -17.84 6.03
CA ALA A 116 7.38 -18.05 7.47
C ALA A 116 6.18 -18.83 8.06
N GLY A 117 4.94 -18.46 7.68
CA GLY A 117 3.74 -19.18 8.11
C GLY A 117 3.70 -20.67 7.66
N LYS A 118 4.20 -20.98 6.45
CA LYS A 118 4.32 -22.38 6.00
C LYS A 118 5.35 -23.17 6.82
N PHE A 119 6.48 -22.54 7.15
CA PHE A 119 7.47 -23.13 8.04
C PHE A 119 6.87 -23.36 9.44
N GLU A 120 6.14 -22.38 9.95
CA GLU A 120 5.48 -22.48 11.26
C GLU A 120 4.51 -23.66 11.30
N LEU A 121 3.64 -23.83 10.31
CA LEU A 121 2.73 -24.99 10.23
C LEU A 121 3.49 -26.32 10.12
N LEU A 122 4.58 -26.38 9.35
CA LEU A 122 5.38 -27.59 9.20
C LEU A 122 6.02 -28.00 10.53
N PHE A 123 6.58 -27.04 11.25
CA PHE A 123 7.30 -27.32 12.50
C PHE A 123 6.38 -27.55 13.68
N VAL A 124 5.33 -26.74 13.83
CA VAL A 124 4.38 -26.88 14.94
C VAL A 124 3.40 -28.01 14.68
N ASN A 125 2.59 -27.94 13.61
CA ASN A 125 1.56 -28.95 13.36
C ASN A 125 2.12 -30.27 12.81
N GLY A 126 3.21 -30.22 12.03
CA GLY A 126 3.80 -31.41 11.42
C GLY A 126 4.79 -32.14 12.32
N MET A 127 5.55 -31.43 13.14
CA MET A 127 6.60 -32.00 13.99
C MET A 127 6.30 -31.92 15.50
N GLY A 128 5.22 -31.24 15.90
CA GLY A 128 4.86 -31.09 17.33
C GLY A 128 5.83 -30.18 18.11
N LEU A 129 6.56 -29.28 17.42
CA LEU A 129 7.51 -28.37 18.07
C LEU A 129 6.79 -27.12 18.62
N PRO A 130 7.37 -26.43 19.61
CA PRO A 130 6.76 -25.25 20.21
C PRO A 130 6.42 -24.16 19.18
N PHE A 131 5.41 -23.34 19.50
CA PHE A 131 5.08 -22.17 18.69
C PHE A 131 6.31 -21.29 18.43
N ASN A 132 6.36 -20.68 17.25
CA ASN A 132 7.45 -19.88 16.69
C ASN A 132 8.73 -20.65 16.33
N SER A 133 8.80 -21.97 16.50
CA SER A 133 9.94 -22.78 16.08
C SER A 133 10.19 -22.72 14.58
N GLY A 134 9.13 -22.78 13.76
CA GLY A 134 9.19 -22.63 12.31
C GLY A 134 9.66 -21.26 11.87
N ASN A 135 9.18 -20.22 12.53
CA ASN A 135 9.60 -18.83 12.27
C ASN A 135 11.08 -18.62 12.57
N LEU A 136 11.60 -19.16 13.67
CA LEU A 136 13.02 -19.09 14.04
C LEU A 136 13.90 -19.83 13.03
N VAL A 137 13.52 -21.05 12.62
CA VAL A 137 14.26 -21.81 11.61
C VAL A 137 14.27 -21.10 10.27
N TYR A 138 13.11 -20.56 9.84
CA TYR A 138 13.02 -19.78 8.60
C TYR A 138 13.91 -18.53 8.65
N GLY A 139 13.86 -17.78 9.75
CA GLY A 139 14.72 -16.61 9.94
C GLY A 139 16.22 -16.96 9.89
N ALA A 140 16.63 -18.04 10.56
CA ALA A 140 17.99 -18.53 10.53
C ALA A 140 18.44 -18.98 9.12
N LEU A 141 17.56 -19.67 8.37
CA LEU A 141 17.77 -20.03 6.97
C LEU A 141 17.94 -18.80 6.08
N LEU A 142 17.06 -17.82 6.22
CA LEU A 142 17.10 -16.59 5.42
C LEU A 142 18.41 -15.82 5.65
N VAL A 143 18.83 -15.68 6.90
CA VAL A 143 20.13 -15.07 7.25
C VAL A 143 21.29 -15.91 6.72
N GLY A 144 21.27 -17.23 6.94
CA GLY A 144 22.30 -18.15 6.49
C GLY A 144 22.49 -18.16 4.97
N LEU A 145 21.39 -18.22 4.21
CA LEU A 145 21.42 -18.14 2.75
C LEU A 145 21.92 -16.77 2.24
N THR A 146 21.54 -15.70 2.90
CA THR A 146 22.04 -14.35 2.57
C THR A 146 23.54 -14.25 2.78
N VAL A 147 24.04 -14.65 3.95
CA VAL A 147 25.47 -14.66 4.26
C VAL A 147 26.26 -15.56 3.31
N TRP A 148 25.75 -16.77 3.06
CA TRP A 148 26.33 -17.69 2.10
C TRP A 148 26.40 -17.08 0.70
N GLY A 149 25.31 -16.49 0.22
CA GLY A 149 25.24 -15.86 -1.09
C GLY A 149 26.20 -14.67 -1.24
N LEU A 150 26.33 -13.84 -0.20
CA LEU A 150 27.31 -12.74 -0.16
C LEU A 150 28.73 -13.26 -0.23
N LEU A 151 29.10 -14.24 0.60
CA LEU A 151 30.43 -14.83 0.61
C LEU A 151 30.76 -15.55 -0.70
N TRP A 152 29.80 -16.29 -1.25
CA TRP A 152 29.96 -16.99 -2.53
C TRP A 152 30.17 -16.00 -3.68
N SER A 153 29.33 -14.97 -3.78
CA SER A 153 29.43 -13.96 -4.85
C SER A 153 30.72 -13.14 -4.76
N GLN A 154 31.15 -12.83 -3.54
CA GLN A 154 32.43 -12.15 -3.30
C GLN A 154 33.62 -13.01 -3.70
N ARG A 155 33.66 -14.29 -3.28
CA ARG A 155 34.75 -15.23 -3.63
C ARG A 155 34.84 -15.48 -5.13
N ASN A 156 33.74 -15.45 -5.84
CA ASN A 156 33.69 -15.66 -7.29
C ASN A 156 33.79 -14.35 -8.11
N GLY A 157 34.07 -13.20 -7.49
CA GLY A 157 34.23 -11.91 -8.16
C GLY A 157 32.94 -11.39 -8.84
N LYS A 158 31.74 -11.90 -8.45
CA LYS A 158 30.46 -11.55 -9.07
C LYS A 158 29.86 -10.30 -8.42
N VAL A 159 30.46 -9.13 -8.71
CA VAL A 159 30.12 -7.85 -8.08
C VAL A 159 28.63 -7.51 -8.19
N ILE A 160 28.03 -7.68 -9.38
CA ILE A 160 26.61 -7.34 -9.60
C ILE A 160 25.71 -8.20 -8.71
N ILE A 161 25.95 -9.52 -8.66
CA ILE A 161 25.17 -10.45 -7.84
C ILE A 161 25.34 -10.11 -6.36
N ASN A 162 26.56 -9.81 -5.93
CA ASN A 162 26.84 -9.39 -4.56
C ASN A 162 26.06 -8.14 -4.18
N THR A 163 26.05 -7.12 -5.05
CA THR A 163 25.30 -5.87 -4.83
C THR A 163 23.80 -6.12 -4.77
N ILE A 164 23.25 -6.99 -5.61
CA ILE A 164 21.81 -7.35 -5.60
C ILE A 164 21.46 -8.06 -4.28
N ILE A 165 22.23 -9.08 -3.88
CA ILE A 165 21.99 -9.82 -2.63
C ILE A 165 22.09 -8.85 -1.43
N LEU A 166 23.09 -7.98 -1.41
CA LEU A 166 23.25 -6.99 -0.35
C LEU A 166 22.09 -5.99 -0.35
N GLY A 167 21.65 -5.52 -1.52
CA GLY A 167 20.49 -4.62 -1.64
C GLY A 167 19.20 -5.26 -1.10
N VAL A 168 18.93 -6.52 -1.47
CA VAL A 168 17.78 -7.27 -0.93
C VAL A 168 17.93 -7.47 0.58
N ALA A 169 19.11 -7.83 1.06
CA ALA A 169 19.37 -8.03 2.48
C ALA A 169 19.07 -6.78 3.32
N VAL A 170 19.51 -5.60 2.86
CA VAL A 170 19.28 -4.35 3.59
C VAL A 170 17.83 -3.86 3.45
N ILE A 171 17.12 -4.16 2.35
CA ILE A 171 15.68 -3.96 2.26
C ILE A 171 14.98 -4.81 3.32
N LEU A 172 15.30 -6.09 3.42
CA LEU A 172 14.73 -6.99 4.44
C LEU A 172 15.07 -6.55 5.87
N LEU A 173 16.29 -6.04 6.08
CA LEU A 173 16.67 -5.47 7.37
C LEU A 173 15.83 -4.24 7.72
N GLY A 174 15.62 -3.31 6.80
CA GLY A 174 14.71 -2.18 7.00
C GLY A 174 13.24 -2.63 7.21
N TYR A 175 12.78 -3.56 6.39
CA TYR A 175 11.45 -4.15 6.48
C TYR A 175 11.22 -4.89 7.81
N SER A 176 12.26 -5.44 8.45
CA SER A 176 12.15 -6.11 9.75
C SER A 176 11.59 -5.22 10.88
N THR A 177 11.47 -3.92 10.66
CA THR A 177 10.77 -2.99 11.56
C THR A 177 9.31 -3.39 11.79
N TYR A 178 8.68 -4.15 10.88
CA TYR A 178 7.36 -4.75 11.11
C TYR A 178 7.32 -5.72 12.31
N ALA A 179 8.45 -6.24 12.78
CA ALA A 179 8.50 -6.98 14.02
C ALA A 179 8.00 -6.16 15.23
N MET A 180 8.15 -4.83 15.17
CA MET A 180 7.59 -3.93 16.19
C MET A 180 6.06 -3.98 16.24
N THR A 181 5.39 -4.17 15.09
CA THR A 181 3.93 -4.32 15.02
C THR A 181 3.50 -5.59 15.76
N VAL A 182 4.20 -6.70 15.52
CA VAL A 182 3.92 -7.97 16.23
C VAL A 182 4.12 -7.81 17.75
N VAL A 183 5.25 -7.21 18.16
CA VAL A 183 5.53 -6.99 19.59
C VAL A 183 4.49 -6.07 20.24
N ARG A 184 4.02 -5.06 19.52
CA ARG A 184 2.99 -4.14 20.02
C ARG A 184 1.61 -4.80 20.11
N SER A 185 1.25 -5.64 19.13
CA SER A 185 0.01 -6.41 19.13
C SER A 185 -0.07 -7.35 20.34
N LEU A 186 1.03 -8.04 20.68
CA LEU A 186 1.09 -8.91 21.87
C LEU A 186 0.79 -8.17 23.20
N ALA A 187 0.88 -6.86 23.23
CA ALA A 187 0.52 -6.04 24.39
C ALA A 187 -0.99 -5.70 24.45
N ASN A 188 -1.81 -6.20 23.53
CA ASN A 188 -3.25 -5.99 23.43
C ASN A 188 -3.65 -4.51 23.51
N PRO A 189 -3.18 -3.64 22.60
CA PRO A 189 -3.55 -2.23 22.60
C PRO A 189 -5.04 -2.06 22.29
N PRO A 190 -5.68 -0.91 22.67
CA PRO A 190 -7.10 -0.67 22.41
C PRO A 190 -7.51 -0.71 20.94
N ILE A 191 -6.57 -0.42 20.01
CA ILE A 191 -6.74 -0.54 18.57
C ILE A 191 -5.65 -1.49 18.08
N ASP A 192 -6.05 -2.65 17.57
CA ASP A 192 -5.17 -3.71 17.08
C ASP A 192 -5.71 -4.29 15.77
N GLU A 193 -5.47 -3.57 14.69
CA GLU A 193 -5.96 -3.94 13.35
C GLU A 193 -5.40 -5.29 12.89
N ASN A 194 -6.31 -6.22 12.58
CA ASN A 194 -6.02 -7.61 12.21
C ASN A 194 -5.25 -8.43 13.27
N ASN A 195 -5.07 -7.92 14.48
CA ASN A 195 -4.39 -8.59 15.59
C ASN A 195 -3.13 -9.37 15.15
N PRO A 196 -2.05 -8.69 14.66
CA PRO A 196 -0.89 -9.33 14.06
C PRO A 196 0.07 -10.00 15.08
N GLU A 197 -0.46 -10.67 16.10
CA GLU A 197 0.31 -11.37 17.14
C GLU A 197 1.11 -12.55 16.60
N ASN A 198 0.67 -13.14 15.50
CA ASN A 198 1.29 -14.29 14.86
C ASN A 198 1.53 -14.02 13.38
N VAL A 199 2.31 -14.89 12.76
CA VAL A 199 2.70 -14.73 11.34
C VAL A 199 1.51 -14.77 10.37
N PHE A 200 0.43 -15.47 10.70
CA PHE A 200 -0.75 -15.56 9.82
C PHE A 200 -1.54 -14.27 9.82
N ASN A 201 -1.80 -13.74 11.01
CA ASN A 201 -2.48 -12.46 11.18
C ASN A 201 -1.61 -11.30 10.63
N LEU A 202 -0.27 -11.41 10.75
CA LEU A 202 0.65 -10.48 10.13
C LEU A 202 0.49 -10.48 8.59
N VAL A 203 0.24 -11.63 7.94
CA VAL A 203 -0.05 -11.68 6.50
C VAL A 203 -1.31 -10.89 6.16
N SER A 204 -2.39 -11.05 6.91
CA SER A 204 -3.64 -10.29 6.72
C SER A 204 -3.41 -8.77 6.90
N TYR A 205 -2.61 -8.39 7.90
CA TYR A 205 -2.21 -7.00 8.10
C TYR A 205 -1.41 -6.43 6.92
N LEU A 206 -0.42 -7.19 6.43
CA LEU A 206 0.43 -6.79 5.29
C LEU A 206 -0.34 -6.74 3.96
N ASN A 207 -1.31 -7.63 3.77
CA ASN A 207 -2.23 -7.61 2.64
C ASN A 207 -3.25 -6.46 2.74
N ARG A 208 -3.33 -5.76 3.89
CA ARG A 208 -4.27 -4.67 4.14
C ARG A 208 -5.74 -5.09 3.96
N GLU A 209 -6.07 -6.30 4.39
CA GLU A 209 -7.41 -6.90 4.21
C GLU A 209 -8.52 -6.04 4.84
N GLN A 210 -8.22 -5.30 5.91
CA GLN A 210 -9.15 -4.38 6.57
C GLN A 210 -9.67 -3.24 5.65
N TYR A 211 -8.96 -2.92 4.58
CA TYR A 211 -9.36 -1.85 3.64
C TYR A 211 -10.19 -2.36 2.46
N GLY A 212 -10.41 -3.68 2.38
CA GLY A 212 -11.06 -4.34 1.25
C GLY A 212 -10.28 -4.26 -0.05
N ASP A 213 -10.78 -4.99 -1.05
CA ASP A 213 -10.15 -5.04 -2.36
C ASP A 213 -10.57 -3.88 -3.24
N ARG A 214 -9.59 -3.29 -3.91
CA ARG A 214 -9.78 -2.27 -4.94
C ARG A 214 -9.20 -2.78 -6.25
N PRO A 215 -10.03 -3.02 -7.26
CA PRO A 215 -9.55 -3.56 -8.53
C PRO A 215 -8.63 -2.56 -9.23
N LEU A 216 -7.41 -2.99 -9.56
CA LEU A 216 -6.42 -2.15 -10.22
C LEU A 216 -6.41 -2.33 -11.74
N LEU A 217 -6.36 -3.57 -12.21
CA LEU A 217 -6.20 -3.91 -13.63
C LEU A 217 -7.52 -4.36 -14.26
N ILE A 218 -8.16 -5.35 -13.65
CA ILE A 218 -9.45 -5.89 -14.10
C ILE A 218 -10.34 -6.01 -12.88
N GLY A 219 -11.62 -5.63 -12.99
CA GLY A 219 -12.59 -5.77 -11.93
C GLY A 219 -13.94 -5.14 -12.25
N GLN A 220 -14.77 -5.09 -11.24
CA GLN A 220 -16.16 -4.68 -11.32
C GLN A 220 -16.34 -3.16 -11.53
N PHE A 221 -17.51 -2.78 -11.97
CA PHE A 221 -18.06 -1.43 -11.82
C PHE A 221 -19.17 -1.42 -10.75
N TRP A 222 -19.71 -0.26 -10.40
CA TRP A 222 -20.58 -0.07 -9.22
C TRP A 222 -21.87 -0.93 -9.18
N ASP A 223 -22.36 -1.37 -10.35
CA ASP A 223 -23.63 -2.12 -10.52
C ASP A 223 -23.37 -3.52 -11.09
N SER A 224 -22.20 -4.08 -10.76
CA SER A 224 -21.81 -5.40 -11.25
C SER A 224 -22.45 -6.51 -10.43
N GLU A 225 -22.99 -7.51 -11.11
CA GLU A 225 -23.57 -8.68 -10.48
C GLU A 225 -22.48 -9.69 -10.08
N LEU A 226 -22.71 -10.30 -8.93
CA LEU A 226 -21.85 -11.34 -8.39
C LEU A 226 -22.05 -12.66 -9.13
N SER A 227 -20.96 -13.35 -9.40
CA SER A 227 -20.97 -14.74 -9.87
C SER A 227 -21.58 -15.68 -8.82
N GLU A 228 -22.09 -16.83 -9.27
CA GLU A 228 -22.47 -17.92 -8.37
C GLU A 228 -21.27 -18.51 -7.64
N GLN A 229 -20.14 -18.55 -8.30
CA GLN A 229 -18.88 -18.96 -7.70
C GLN A 229 -18.30 -17.78 -6.90
N ARG A 230 -17.85 -18.10 -5.72
CA ARG A 230 -17.13 -17.14 -4.88
C ARG A 230 -15.74 -17.67 -4.58
N GLY A 231 -14.76 -16.81 -4.62
CA GLY A 231 -13.39 -17.13 -4.22
C GLY A 231 -13.28 -17.41 -2.72
N ASN A 232 -12.25 -18.11 -2.36
CA ASN A 232 -11.93 -18.38 -0.96
C ASN A 232 -10.90 -17.35 -0.47
N GLY A 233 -11.20 -16.71 0.63
CA GLY A 233 -10.25 -15.85 1.33
C GLY A 233 -9.12 -16.65 1.99
N THR A 234 -8.11 -15.96 2.50
CA THR A 234 -7.01 -16.58 3.24
C THR A 234 -7.53 -17.18 4.54
N PRO A 235 -7.36 -18.49 4.80
CA PRO A 235 -7.82 -19.10 6.04
C PRO A 235 -7.23 -18.45 7.28
N VAL A 236 -8.03 -18.29 8.32
CA VAL A 236 -7.60 -17.77 9.62
C VAL A 236 -7.09 -18.93 10.48
N TYR A 237 -5.84 -18.82 10.90
CA TYR A 237 -5.22 -19.76 11.82
C TYR A 237 -5.17 -19.18 13.23
N THR A 238 -5.61 -19.98 14.21
CA THR A 238 -5.55 -19.60 15.62
C THR A 238 -4.71 -20.62 16.39
N ALA A 239 -3.83 -20.12 17.24
CA ALA A 239 -3.07 -20.96 18.16
C ALA A 239 -4.01 -21.58 19.19
N THR A 240 -3.93 -22.88 19.37
CA THR A 240 -4.75 -23.63 20.34
C THR A 240 -3.88 -24.55 21.19
N TYR A 241 -4.26 -24.67 22.44
CA TYR A 241 -3.68 -25.59 23.42
C TYR A 241 -4.73 -26.64 23.77
N GLN A 242 -4.53 -27.87 23.29
CA GLN A 242 -5.43 -29.00 23.55
C GLN A 242 -4.96 -29.78 24.76
N VAL A 243 -5.80 -29.82 25.77
CA VAL A 243 -5.55 -30.74 26.91
C VAL A 243 -6.01 -32.11 26.54
N LEU A 244 -5.09 -33.07 26.60
CA LEU A 244 -5.33 -34.46 26.29
C LEU A 244 -5.37 -35.29 27.58
N LYS A 245 -6.37 -36.17 27.71
CA LYS A 245 -6.47 -37.18 28.72
C LYS A 245 -6.32 -38.56 28.07
N ASN A 246 -5.25 -39.29 28.42
CA ASN A 246 -4.94 -40.57 27.79
C ASN A 246 -4.93 -40.49 26.25
N GLY A 247 -4.39 -39.38 25.68
CA GLY A 247 -4.30 -39.16 24.24
C GLY A 247 -5.62 -38.75 23.56
N ARG A 248 -6.70 -38.49 24.31
CA ARG A 248 -7.97 -37.98 23.75
C ARG A 248 -8.19 -36.55 24.16
N PRO A 249 -8.66 -35.67 23.23
CA PRO A 249 -8.97 -34.30 23.55
C PRO A 249 -10.03 -34.20 24.65
N GLU A 250 -9.70 -33.49 25.75
CA GLU A 250 -10.62 -33.20 26.84
C GLU A 250 -11.11 -31.75 26.79
N LYS A 251 -10.20 -30.80 26.59
CA LYS A 251 -10.53 -29.40 26.58
C LYS A 251 -9.55 -28.61 25.68
N VAL A 252 -10.04 -27.54 25.06
CA VAL A 252 -9.25 -26.63 24.23
C VAL A 252 -9.17 -25.26 24.89
N PHE A 253 -7.97 -24.68 24.93
CA PHE A 253 -7.69 -23.33 25.38
C PHE A 253 -7.06 -22.53 24.25
N TYR A 254 -7.23 -21.21 24.29
CA TYR A 254 -6.65 -20.29 23.31
C TYR A 254 -5.45 -19.52 23.89
N ASP A 255 -5.10 -19.79 25.15
CA ASP A 255 -3.90 -19.26 25.80
C ASP A 255 -3.17 -20.36 26.59
N GLY A 256 -1.84 -20.30 26.59
CA GLY A 256 -0.99 -21.31 27.18
C GLY A 256 -1.08 -21.33 28.71
N TRP A 257 -1.22 -20.16 29.34
CA TRP A 257 -1.29 -20.06 30.79
C TRP A 257 -2.52 -20.79 31.35
N SER A 258 -3.69 -20.57 30.76
CA SER A 258 -4.92 -21.29 31.17
C SER A 258 -4.81 -22.78 30.95
N ALA A 259 -4.20 -23.24 29.87
CA ALA A 259 -3.99 -24.66 29.59
C ALA A 259 -3.05 -25.32 30.65
N GLU A 260 -1.89 -24.69 30.89
CA GLU A 260 -0.91 -25.15 31.85
C GLU A 260 -1.47 -25.15 33.29
N HIS A 261 -2.20 -24.09 33.66
CA HIS A 261 -2.84 -24.01 34.97
C HIS A 261 -3.92 -25.10 35.15
N TYR A 262 -4.65 -25.44 34.09
CA TYR A 262 -5.67 -26.49 34.14
C TYR A 262 -5.08 -27.87 34.36
N VAL A 263 -3.90 -28.14 33.80
CA VAL A 263 -3.22 -29.46 33.95
C VAL A 263 -2.33 -29.54 35.21
N ALA A 264 -2.07 -28.39 35.83
CA ALA A 264 -1.23 -28.37 37.03
C ALA A 264 -1.75 -29.31 38.13
N GLY A 265 -0.89 -30.19 38.58
CA GLY A 265 -1.23 -31.21 39.57
C GLY A 265 -2.05 -32.41 39.05
N LYS A 266 -2.25 -32.56 37.75
CA LYS A 266 -2.99 -33.66 37.13
C LYS A 266 -2.06 -34.44 36.20
N PRO A 267 -1.39 -35.51 36.66
CA PRO A 267 -0.36 -36.23 35.88
C PRO A 267 -0.91 -37.01 34.68
N ASP A 268 -2.22 -37.24 34.63
CA ASP A 268 -2.92 -37.90 33.53
C ASP A 268 -3.29 -37.00 32.38
N LEU A 269 -3.03 -35.68 32.51
CA LEU A 269 -3.29 -34.69 31.49
C LEU A 269 -1.98 -34.18 30.86
N THR A 270 -1.98 -34.02 29.53
CA THR A 270 -0.90 -33.42 28.76
C THR A 270 -1.46 -32.27 27.91
N VAL A 271 -0.64 -31.27 27.66
CA VAL A 271 -0.99 -30.16 26.76
C VAL A 271 -0.31 -30.39 25.43
N ASP A 272 -1.10 -30.48 24.38
CA ASP A 272 -0.65 -30.41 23.01
C ASP A 272 -0.98 -29.02 22.42
N HIS A 273 -0.20 -28.57 21.47
CA HIS A 273 -0.37 -27.25 20.89
C HIS A 273 -0.31 -27.30 19.36
N SER A 274 -1.21 -26.61 18.72
CA SER A 274 -1.32 -26.60 17.25
C SER A 274 -2.00 -25.33 16.75
N TYR A 275 -1.79 -25.02 15.49
CA TYR A 275 -2.60 -24.03 14.78
C TYR A 275 -3.80 -24.74 14.15
N VAL A 276 -5.00 -24.25 14.46
CA VAL A 276 -6.26 -24.75 13.90
C VAL A 276 -6.88 -23.69 13.01
N ILE A 277 -7.43 -24.10 11.88
CA ILE A 277 -8.22 -23.21 11.03
C ILE A 277 -9.56 -22.95 11.74
N THR A 278 -9.73 -21.73 12.24
CA THR A 278 -10.96 -21.30 12.91
C THR A 278 -11.97 -20.73 11.94
N ASP A 279 -11.50 -20.17 10.82
CA ASP A 279 -12.33 -19.69 9.72
C ASP A 279 -11.65 -20.01 8.39
N LYS A 280 -12.29 -20.85 7.59
CA LYS A 280 -11.79 -21.21 6.25
C LYS A 280 -11.98 -20.09 5.22
N ARG A 281 -12.80 -19.11 5.52
CA ARG A 281 -13.20 -18.01 4.61
C ARG A 281 -13.64 -18.54 3.24
N GLU A 282 -14.30 -19.69 3.20
CA GLU A 282 -14.85 -20.27 1.98
C GLU A 282 -15.96 -19.35 1.43
N GLY A 283 -15.88 -18.98 0.16
CA GLY A 283 -16.87 -18.14 -0.50
C GLY A 283 -16.97 -16.71 0.04
N THR A 284 -15.93 -16.20 0.70
CA THR A 284 -15.94 -14.83 1.25
C THR A 284 -15.48 -13.80 0.24
N GLU A 285 -14.67 -14.19 -0.76
CA GLU A 285 -14.21 -13.25 -1.79
C GLU A 285 -15.25 -13.11 -2.91
N PRO A 286 -15.72 -11.89 -3.20
CA PRO A 286 -16.69 -11.67 -4.26
C PRO A 286 -16.03 -11.89 -5.63
N GLU A 287 -16.57 -12.79 -6.42
CA GLU A 287 -16.28 -12.91 -7.84
C GLU A 287 -17.43 -12.29 -8.64
N TYR A 288 -17.10 -11.64 -9.74
CA TYR A 288 -18.07 -10.96 -10.59
C TYR A 288 -18.21 -11.67 -11.92
N GLU A 289 -19.41 -11.70 -12.47
CA GLU A 289 -19.64 -12.24 -13.80
C GLU A 289 -18.78 -11.53 -14.84
N PRO A 290 -18.11 -12.24 -15.76
CA PRO A 290 -17.13 -11.65 -16.69
C PRO A 290 -17.68 -10.47 -17.51
N GLN A 291 -18.97 -10.50 -17.87
CA GLN A 291 -19.58 -9.40 -18.62
C GLN A 291 -19.70 -8.10 -17.82
N PHE A 292 -19.65 -8.16 -16.46
CA PHE A 292 -19.68 -7.02 -15.57
C PHE A 292 -18.27 -6.56 -15.15
N THR A 293 -17.23 -7.15 -15.69
CA THR A 293 -15.87 -6.69 -15.46
C THR A 293 -15.41 -5.73 -16.55
N MET A 294 -14.44 -4.90 -16.22
CA MET A 294 -13.81 -3.95 -17.12
C MET A 294 -12.31 -3.80 -16.84
N LEU A 295 -11.57 -3.34 -17.85
CA LEU A 295 -10.15 -3.05 -17.71
C LEU A 295 -9.97 -1.70 -17.00
N PHE A 296 -9.02 -1.65 -16.03
CA PHE A 296 -8.69 -0.45 -15.27
C PHE A 296 -9.92 0.22 -14.66
N PRO A 297 -10.72 -0.48 -13.85
CA PRO A 297 -11.97 0.06 -13.32
C PRO A 297 -11.70 1.18 -12.32
N ARG A 298 -12.25 2.36 -12.59
CA ARG A 298 -12.16 3.52 -11.69
C ARG A 298 -13.46 3.79 -10.96
N MET A 299 -14.57 3.32 -11.50
CA MET A 299 -15.93 3.51 -11.01
C MET A 299 -16.47 2.21 -10.40
N TYR A 300 -15.79 1.66 -9.38
CA TYR A 300 -16.06 0.32 -8.83
C TYR A 300 -16.94 0.30 -7.57
N SER A 301 -17.02 1.41 -6.85
CA SER A 301 -17.73 1.46 -5.57
C SER A 301 -19.26 1.55 -5.75
N SER A 302 -19.99 0.67 -5.10
CA SER A 302 -21.46 0.65 -5.11
C SER A 302 -22.11 1.66 -4.14
N GLN A 303 -21.34 2.46 -3.42
CA GLN A 303 -21.86 3.50 -2.53
C GLN A 303 -22.68 4.54 -3.33
N PRO A 304 -23.95 4.85 -2.95
CA PRO A 304 -24.80 5.75 -3.73
C PRO A 304 -24.21 7.14 -3.99
N SER A 305 -23.51 7.71 -3.00
CA SER A 305 -22.80 8.99 -3.14
C SER A 305 -21.68 8.94 -4.19
N HIS A 306 -20.94 7.82 -4.25
CA HIS A 306 -19.89 7.63 -5.24
C HIS A 306 -20.49 7.41 -6.64
N VAL A 307 -21.59 6.66 -6.73
CA VAL A 307 -22.26 6.41 -8.01
C VAL A 307 -22.77 7.71 -8.63
N THR A 308 -23.35 8.61 -7.82
CA THR A 308 -23.78 9.93 -8.28
C THR A 308 -22.57 10.71 -8.82
N GLN A 309 -21.47 10.78 -8.09
CA GLN A 309 -20.25 11.44 -8.55
C GLN A 309 -19.68 10.82 -9.82
N TYR A 310 -19.68 9.48 -9.96
CA TYR A 310 -19.24 8.82 -11.19
C TYR A 310 -20.02 9.32 -12.39
N LYS A 311 -21.35 9.34 -12.28
CA LYS A 311 -22.26 9.76 -13.37
C LYS A 311 -22.04 11.21 -13.75
N ASP A 312 -21.90 12.10 -12.76
CA ASP A 312 -21.72 13.54 -12.98
C ASP A 312 -20.36 13.83 -13.64
N TRP A 313 -19.28 13.22 -13.15
CA TRP A 313 -17.93 13.48 -13.65
C TRP A 313 -17.61 12.87 -15.03
N CYS A 314 -18.31 11.81 -15.44
CA CYS A 314 -18.06 11.19 -16.74
C CYS A 314 -19.14 11.47 -17.80
N ASP A 315 -20.19 12.25 -17.49
CA ASP A 315 -21.33 12.47 -18.38
C ASP A 315 -21.93 11.13 -18.83
N PHE A 316 -22.35 10.33 -17.83
CA PHE A 316 -22.67 8.92 -17.96
C PHE A 316 -23.89 8.66 -18.84
N LYS A 317 -23.73 7.74 -19.80
CA LYS A 317 -24.81 7.19 -20.64
C LYS A 317 -24.89 5.67 -20.51
N GLY A 318 -23.73 5.01 -20.49
CA GLY A 318 -23.58 3.58 -20.40
C GLY A 318 -24.04 2.81 -21.63
N VAL A 319 -23.83 1.48 -21.58
CA VAL A 319 -24.32 0.52 -22.57
C VAL A 319 -25.24 -0.46 -21.86
N PRO A 320 -26.48 -0.66 -22.34
CA PRO A 320 -27.42 -1.58 -21.70
C PRO A 320 -26.99 -3.04 -21.86
N ILE A 321 -26.87 -3.75 -20.74
CA ILE A 321 -26.67 -5.20 -20.70
C ILE A 321 -27.97 -5.83 -20.18
N ARG A 322 -28.51 -6.79 -20.92
CA ARG A 322 -29.62 -7.62 -20.44
C ARG A 322 -29.05 -8.71 -19.55
N TRP A 323 -29.56 -8.77 -18.33
CA TRP A 323 -29.18 -9.75 -17.34
C TRP A 323 -30.40 -10.41 -16.72
N THR A 324 -30.32 -11.71 -16.50
CA THR A 324 -31.36 -12.43 -15.73
C THR A 324 -30.72 -12.80 -14.40
N GLY A 325 -31.13 -12.10 -13.36
CA GLY A 325 -30.63 -12.31 -12.00
C GLY A 325 -31.06 -13.65 -11.40
N ARG A 326 -30.65 -13.92 -10.18
CA ARG A 326 -30.98 -15.15 -9.44
C ARG A 326 -32.47 -15.32 -9.19
N ASP A 327 -33.21 -14.25 -9.19
CA ASP A 327 -34.68 -14.23 -9.06
C ASP A 327 -35.43 -14.55 -10.37
N GLY A 328 -34.69 -14.86 -11.45
CA GLY A 328 -35.21 -15.18 -12.77
C GLY A 328 -35.84 -13.98 -13.51
N LYS A 329 -35.75 -12.76 -12.98
CA LYS A 329 -36.28 -11.56 -13.61
C LYS A 329 -35.24 -10.94 -14.56
N PRO A 330 -35.64 -10.64 -15.79
CA PRO A 330 -34.76 -9.91 -16.70
C PRO A 330 -34.66 -8.45 -16.25
N THR A 331 -33.41 -8.00 -16.05
CA THR A 331 -33.06 -6.62 -15.68
C THR A 331 -32.15 -6.03 -16.74
N ILE A 332 -32.19 -4.73 -16.93
CA ILE A 332 -31.26 -4.01 -17.81
C ILE A 332 -30.31 -3.21 -16.91
N ILE A 333 -29.05 -3.55 -16.96
CA ILE A 333 -27.96 -2.88 -16.23
C ILE A 333 -27.19 -2.00 -17.21
N GLN A 334 -26.96 -0.73 -16.84
CA GLN A 334 -26.17 0.20 -17.65
C GLN A 334 -24.68 0.08 -17.29
N LYS A 335 -23.92 -0.60 -18.16
CA LYS A 335 -22.46 -0.75 -18.00
C LYS A 335 -21.75 0.51 -18.48
N PRO A 336 -20.81 1.06 -17.67
CA PRO A 336 -19.94 2.13 -18.16
C PRO A 336 -19.10 1.69 -19.35
N THR A 337 -18.96 2.57 -20.32
CA THR A 337 -18.01 2.36 -21.41
C THR A 337 -16.59 2.62 -20.92
N GLN A 338 -15.58 2.08 -21.61
CA GLN A 338 -14.18 2.34 -21.29
C GLN A 338 -13.83 3.85 -21.46
N ALA A 339 -14.49 4.54 -22.38
CA ALA A 339 -14.32 5.97 -22.58
C ALA A 339 -14.85 6.80 -21.38
N GLU A 340 -16.01 6.44 -20.85
CA GLU A 340 -16.56 7.08 -19.65
C GLU A 340 -15.68 6.82 -18.42
N ASN A 341 -15.19 5.59 -18.25
CA ASN A 341 -14.26 5.25 -17.20
C ASN A 341 -12.96 6.06 -17.28
N LEU A 342 -12.38 6.22 -18.47
CA LEU A 342 -11.20 7.07 -18.68
C LEU A 342 -11.52 8.55 -18.50
N ARG A 343 -12.71 9.01 -18.91
CA ARG A 343 -13.15 10.40 -18.66
C ARG A 343 -13.24 10.67 -17.16
N PHE A 344 -13.84 9.77 -16.38
CA PHE A 344 -13.85 9.87 -14.92
C PHE A 344 -12.43 9.93 -14.35
N PHE A 345 -11.55 9.04 -14.79
CA PHE A 345 -10.15 9.04 -14.36
C PHE A 345 -9.48 10.39 -14.62
N MET A 346 -9.59 10.92 -15.83
CA MET A 346 -8.93 12.17 -16.21
C MET A 346 -9.57 13.40 -15.57
N SER A 347 -10.90 13.50 -15.57
CA SER A 347 -11.60 14.67 -15.04
C SER A 347 -11.59 14.74 -13.52
N TYR A 348 -11.90 13.62 -12.85
CA TYR A 348 -11.97 13.57 -11.40
C TYR A 348 -10.62 13.25 -10.75
N GLN A 349 -10.02 12.09 -11.05
CA GLN A 349 -8.83 11.67 -10.32
C GLN A 349 -7.58 12.48 -10.70
N VAL A 350 -7.34 12.72 -11.99
CA VAL A 350 -6.16 13.48 -12.44
C VAL A 350 -6.37 14.98 -12.28
N ASN A 351 -7.46 15.52 -12.83
CA ASN A 351 -7.65 16.97 -12.84
C ASN A 351 -8.13 17.50 -11.47
N HIS A 352 -9.28 16.99 -10.94
CA HIS A 352 -9.84 17.53 -9.70
C HIS A 352 -9.04 17.09 -8.45
N MET A 353 -8.75 15.79 -8.28
CA MET A 353 -8.09 15.31 -7.06
C MET A 353 -6.59 15.58 -7.05
N TYR A 354 -5.90 15.49 -8.20
CA TYR A 354 -4.46 15.69 -8.24
C TYR A 354 -4.08 17.12 -8.63
N TRP A 355 -4.39 17.57 -9.87
CA TRP A 355 -3.94 18.89 -10.35
C TRP A 355 -4.53 20.04 -9.56
N ARG A 356 -5.84 20.03 -9.31
CA ARG A 356 -6.48 21.09 -8.51
C ARG A 356 -5.85 21.14 -7.11
N TYR A 357 -5.64 20.00 -6.45
CA TYR A 357 -5.05 19.96 -5.11
C TYR A 357 -3.58 20.38 -5.11
N PHE A 358 -2.81 19.98 -6.12
CA PHE A 358 -1.45 20.49 -6.32
C PHE A 358 -1.40 22.01 -6.45
N MET A 359 -2.23 22.57 -7.31
CA MET A 359 -2.32 24.01 -7.50
C MET A 359 -2.83 24.73 -6.23
N TRP A 360 -3.76 24.12 -5.50
CA TRP A 360 -4.28 24.63 -4.24
C TRP A 360 -3.19 24.77 -3.16
N ASN A 361 -2.20 23.88 -3.15
CA ASN A 361 -1.06 23.96 -2.24
C ASN A 361 0.06 24.89 -2.71
N PHE A 362 0.30 25.02 -4.03
CA PHE A 362 1.49 25.68 -4.55
C PHE A 362 1.23 26.96 -5.37
N ALA A 363 0.03 27.18 -5.84
CA ALA A 363 -0.36 28.45 -6.50
C ALA A 363 -1.08 29.40 -5.55
N GLY A 364 -1.72 28.84 -4.53
CA GLY A 364 -2.54 29.51 -3.56
C GLY A 364 -3.98 28.99 -3.54
N ARG A 365 -4.77 29.42 -2.58
CA ARG A 365 -6.11 28.89 -2.33
C ARG A 365 -7.09 29.97 -1.90
N GLN A 366 -8.34 29.80 -2.27
CA GLN A 366 -9.42 30.71 -1.93
C GLN A 366 -9.90 30.52 -0.48
N ASN A 367 -9.92 29.27 0.01
CA ASN A 367 -10.25 28.89 1.38
C ASN A 367 -9.48 27.62 1.78
N ASP A 368 -9.61 27.18 3.03
CA ASP A 368 -8.97 26.02 3.62
C ASP A 368 -9.78 24.71 3.50
N ILE A 369 -10.91 24.73 2.78
CA ILE A 369 -11.74 23.54 2.56
C ILE A 369 -11.29 22.84 1.26
N GLN A 370 -10.86 21.59 1.35
CA GLN A 370 -10.29 20.87 0.21
C GLN A 370 -11.27 20.53 -0.91
N SER A 371 -12.56 20.40 -0.65
CA SER A 371 -13.61 19.94 -1.56
C SER A 371 -13.45 18.51 -2.10
N THR A 372 -14.55 17.79 -2.12
CA THR A 372 -14.69 16.47 -2.78
C THR A 372 -15.32 16.58 -4.19
N GLY A 373 -15.52 17.80 -4.69
CA GLY A 373 -16.17 18.06 -5.98
C GLY A 373 -17.68 18.31 -5.90
N SER A 374 -18.27 18.28 -4.71
CA SER A 374 -19.70 18.53 -4.49
C SER A 374 -20.05 20.01 -4.36
N SER A 375 -19.06 20.87 -4.09
CA SER A 375 -19.25 22.31 -3.93
C SER A 375 -18.37 23.08 -4.91
N ILE A 376 -18.95 24.03 -5.61
CA ILE A 376 -18.20 24.97 -6.47
C ILE A 376 -17.49 26.08 -5.66
N LEU A 377 -17.84 26.25 -4.39
CA LEU A 377 -17.31 27.27 -3.50
C LEU A 377 -16.01 26.85 -2.83
N ASP A 378 -15.74 25.54 -2.77
CA ASP A 378 -14.65 24.97 -1.98
C ASP A 378 -13.59 24.33 -2.85
N GLY A 379 -12.36 24.27 -2.33
CA GLY A 379 -11.24 23.62 -2.97
C GLY A 379 -10.68 24.35 -4.19
N ASN A 380 -11.09 25.59 -4.43
CA ASN A 380 -10.57 26.39 -5.54
C ASN A 380 -9.14 26.85 -5.25
N TRP A 381 -8.22 26.56 -6.19
CA TRP A 381 -6.92 27.19 -6.15
C TRP A 381 -7.04 28.64 -6.66
N TYR A 382 -6.22 29.53 -6.10
CA TYR A 382 -6.32 30.97 -6.33
C TYR A 382 -4.94 31.62 -6.30
N THR A 383 -4.49 32.16 -7.43
CA THR A 383 -3.11 32.64 -7.55
C THR A 383 -2.91 34.04 -6.97
N GLY A 384 -3.95 34.88 -6.99
CA GLY A 384 -3.89 36.31 -6.76
C GLY A 384 -3.56 37.12 -8.01
N LEU A 385 -3.30 36.48 -9.16
CA LEU A 385 -3.12 37.13 -10.46
C LEU A 385 -4.49 37.21 -11.14
N LYS A 386 -5.05 38.42 -11.22
CA LYS A 386 -6.42 38.68 -11.69
C LYS A 386 -6.72 37.98 -13.02
N PHE A 387 -5.84 38.13 -14.02
CA PHE A 387 -6.05 37.56 -15.35
C PHE A 387 -6.09 36.02 -15.38
N VAL A 388 -5.40 35.35 -14.45
CA VAL A 388 -5.44 33.87 -14.30
C VAL A 388 -6.71 33.43 -13.59
N ASP A 389 -7.02 34.12 -12.49
CA ASP A 389 -8.12 33.72 -11.61
C ASP A 389 -9.47 34.01 -12.27
N GLU A 390 -9.64 35.16 -12.93
CA GLU A 390 -10.87 35.52 -13.67
C GLU A 390 -11.13 34.62 -14.87
N ALA A 391 -10.08 34.24 -15.61
CA ALA A 391 -10.24 33.30 -16.74
C ALA A 391 -10.79 31.93 -16.32
N ARG A 392 -10.58 31.55 -15.07
CA ARG A 392 -10.97 30.23 -14.53
C ARG A 392 -12.20 30.28 -13.62
N LEU A 393 -12.30 31.26 -12.77
CA LEU A 393 -13.34 31.37 -11.73
C LEU A 393 -14.41 32.42 -12.05
N GLY A 394 -14.22 33.21 -13.13
CA GLY A 394 -15.06 34.36 -13.44
C GLY A 394 -14.67 35.60 -12.67
N ASP A 395 -15.52 36.64 -12.70
CA ASP A 395 -15.28 37.93 -12.06
C ASP A 395 -15.00 37.76 -10.55
N GLN A 396 -13.87 38.30 -10.12
CA GLN A 396 -13.41 38.18 -8.71
C GLN A 396 -13.65 39.49 -7.92
N ASP A 397 -14.09 40.58 -8.58
CA ASP A 397 -14.30 41.86 -7.92
C ASP A 397 -15.66 41.96 -7.21
N HIS A 398 -16.63 41.13 -7.62
CA HIS A 398 -18.00 41.16 -7.08
C HIS A 398 -18.35 39.94 -6.22
N LEU A 399 -17.38 39.32 -5.64
CA LEU A 399 -17.60 38.14 -4.74
C LEU A 399 -18.17 38.59 -3.38
N PRO A 400 -19.03 37.76 -2.75
CA PRO A 400 -19.50 38.01 -1.40
C PRO A 400 -18.34 38.06 -0.38
N PRO A 401 -18.47 38.81 0.72
CA PRO A 401 -17.41 38.92 1.73
C PRO A 401 -16.86 37.60 2.26
N SER A 402 -17.71 36.56 2.35
CA SER A 402 -17.32 35.22 2.77
C SER A 402 -16.30 34.55 1.84
N MET A 403 -16.24 34.96 0.58
CA MET A 403 -15.30 34.45 -0.42
C MET A 403 -14.07 35.35 -0.59
N THR A 404 -14.18 36.64 -0.27
CA THR A 404 -13.06 37.59 -0.38
C THR A 404 -12.23 37.68 0.90
N TRP A 405 -12.84 37.38 2.06
CA TRP A 405 -12.25 37.47 3.38
C TRP A 405 -12.26 36.12 4.13
N ASN A 406 -11.46 35.19 3.67
CA ASN A 406 -11.28 33.92 4.38
C ASN A 406 -9.87 33.85 4.99
N LYS A 407 -9.79 33.46 6.29
CA LYS A 407 -8.50 33.30 7.01
C LYS A 407 -7.58 32.27 6.34
N GLY A 408 -8.15 31.29 5.66
CA GLY A 408 -7.43 30.27 4.90
C GLY A 408 -7.00 30.71 3.50
N MET A 409 -7.32 31.92 3.05
CA MET A 409 -6.93 32.40 1.72
C MET A 409 -5.43 32.66 1.67
N ASN A 410 -4.77 32.04 0.68
CA ASN A 410 -3.35 32.26 0.39
C ASN A 410 -3.16 32.60 -1.09
N LYS A 411 -2.29 33.58 -1.39
CA LYS A 411 -1.96 34.03 -2.75
C LYS A 411 -0.47 33.95 -2.95
N PHE A 412 -0.01 33.02 -3.78
CA PHE A 412 1.43 32.81 -3.98
C PHE A 412 1.93 33.34 -5.32
N TYR A 413 1.06 33.91 -6.14
CA TYR A 413 1.41 34.56 -7.43
C TYR A 413 2.23 33.62 -8.35
N LEU A 414 1.99 32.33 -8.28
CA LEU A 414 2.73 31.27 -8.97
C LEU A 414 4.23 31.21 -8.61
N LEU A 415 4.72 31.96 -7.64
CA LEU A 415 6.14 32.01 -7.28
C LEU A 415 6.73 30.64 -6.92
N PRO A 416 6.08 29.78 -6.12
CA PRO A 416 6.60 28.44 -5.84
C PRO A 416 6.85 27.59 -7.09
N LEU A 417 5.99 27.75 -8.12
CA LEU A 417 6.09 27.01 -9.39
C LEU A 417 7.16 27.60 -10.32
N LEU A 418 7.35 28.92 -10.28
CA LEU A 418 8.35 29.59 -11.10
C LEU A 418 9.79 29.43 -10.55
N LEU A 419 9.93 29.30 -9.24
CA LEU A 419 11.22 29.14 -8.57
C LEU A 419 11.65 27.68 -8.38
N GLY A 420 10.73 26.72 -8.52
CA GLY A 420 11.00 25.28 -8.40
C GLY A 420 11.42 24.67 -9.71
#